data_61c4392d6863402c60d97f1a60bff39a
#
_entry.id   61c4392d6863402c60d97f1a60bff39a
#
_cell.length_a   1.000
_cell.length_b   1.000
_cell.length_c   1.000
_cell.angle_alpha   90.00
_cell.angle_beta   90.00
_cell.angle_gamma   90.00
#
_symmetry.space_group_name_H-M   'P 1'
#
loop_
_entity.id
_entity.type
_entity.pdbx_description
1 polymer ?
#
loop_
_entity_poly.entity_id
_entity_poly.type
_entity_poly.pdbx_seq_one_letter_code
_entity_poly.pdbx_strand_id
1 'polypeptide(L)' 'FNPSTTISFSVPSEGNVLISIYDITGRLVTTLVNKNMATGYHSVVWDGVDMRGSIVSAGLYIYSLQAEGVSLTRKMVLMK' A
#
# COMPACT_ATOMS: atom_id res chain seq x y z
N PHE A 1 -12.07 -4.59 -3.81
CA PHE A 1 -12.28 -4.71 -2.37
C PHE A 1 -13.30 -3.70 -1.89
N ASN A 2 -13.84 -3.89 -0.69
CA ASN A 2 -14.89 -3.04 -0.16
C ASN A 2 -15.07 -3.29 1.34
N PRO A 3 -14.91 -2.31 2.21
CA PRO A 3 -14.27 -1.00 2.02
C PRO A 3 -12.77 -1.02 2.29
N SER A 4 -12.21 -2.18 2.62
CA SER A 4 -10.78 -2.29 2.95
C SER A 4 -10.16 -3.47 2.24
N THR A 5 -8.83 -3.44 2.12
CA THR A 5 -8.06 -4.56 1.60
C THR A 5 -6.83 -4.78 2.47
N THR A 6 -6.39 -6.02 2.53
CA THR A 6 -5.17 -6.39 3.23
C THR A 6 -4.07 -6.63 2.21
N ILE A 7 -2.95 -5.95 2.38
CA ILE A 7 -1.76 -6.13 1.56
C ILE A 7 -0.79 -6.99 2.35
N SER A 8 -0.53 -8.21 1.85
CA SER A 8 0.41 -9.14 2.48
C SER A 8 1.71 -9.13 1.70
N PHE A 9 2.81 -9.14 2.39
CA PHE A 9 4.13 -9.07 1.75
C PHE A 9 5.18 -9.77 2.61
N SER A 10 6.30 -10.11 1.98
CA SER A 10 7.44 -10.69 2.70
C SER A 10 8.62 -9.72 2.63
N VAL A 11 9.37 -9.67 3.73
CA VAL A 11 10.60 -8.87 3.84
C VAL A 11 11.77 -9.85 3.87
N PRO A 12 12.59 -9.91 2.81
CA PRO A 12 13.68 -10.89 2.74
C PRO A 12 14.86 -10.57 3.66
N SER A 13 15.07 -9.29 3.95
CA SER A 13 16.08 -8.88 4.92
C SER A 13 15.60 -7.65 5.65
N GLU A 14 15.95 -7.54 6.93
CA GLU A 14 15.55 -6.40 7.75
C GLU A 14 15.98 -5.09 7.11
N GLY A 15 15.08 -4.11 7.09
CA GLY A 15 15.37 -2.80 6.52
C GLY A 15 14.11 -1.99 6.37
N ASN A 16 14.27 -0.80 5.80
CA ASN A 16 13.14 0.10 5.60
C ASN A 16 12.21 -0.43 4.54
N VAL A 17 10.91 -0.38 4.82
CA VAL A 17 9.85 -0.76 3.88
C VAL A 17 8.97 0.45 3.66
N LEU A 18 8.69 0.74 2.39
CA LEU A 18 7.81 1.82 1.98
C LEU A 18 6.68 1.24 1.14
N ILE A 19 5.44 1.43 1.58
CA ILE A 19 4.25 1.06 0.82
C ILE A 19 3.41 2.31 0.61
N SER A 20 3.19 2.66 -0.66
CA SER A 20 2.47 3.87 -1.05
C SER A 20 1.31 3.51 -1.96
N ILE A 21 0.21 4.26 -1.82
CA ILE A 21 -0.99 4.11 -2.64
C ILE A 21 -1.08 5.29 -3.58
N TYR A 22 -1.34 5.02 -4.86
CA TYR A 22 -1.49 6.03 -5.91
C TYR A 22 -2.83 5.86 -6.61
N ASP A 23 -3.38 6.95 -7.12
CA ASP A 23 -4.53 6.88 -8.03
C ASP A 23 -4.05 6.63 -9.47
N ILE A 24 -4.99 6.52 -10.41
CA ILE A 24 -4.65 6.19 -11.81
C ILE A 24 -3.89 7.30 -12.52
N THR A 25 -3.88 8.52 -11.97
CA THR A 25 -3.11 9.62 -12.54
C THR A 25 -1.67 9.64 -12.04
N GLY A 26 -1.33 8.74 -11.10
CA GLY A 26 -0.01 8.69 -10.48
C GLY A 26 0.15 9.59 -9.28
N ARG A 27 -0.94 10.21 -8.81
CA ARG A 27 -0.92 11.06 -7.62
C ARG A 27 -0.88 10.20 -6.36
N LEU A 28 -0.04 10.57 -5.42
CA LEU A 28 0.05 9.89 -4.13
C LEU A 28 -1.24 10.09 -3.34
N VAL A 29 -1.87 9.00 -2.94
CA VAL A 29 -3.08 9.00 -2.12
C VAL A 29 -2.70 8.96 -0.64
N THR A 30 -1.88 7.99 -0.26
CA THR A 30 -1.40 7.85 1.12
C THR A 30 -0.18 6.94 1.16
N THR A 31 0.55 7.02 2.27
CA THR A 31 1.64 6.11 2.58
C THR A 31 1.20 5.22 3.74
N LEU A 32 1.12 3.92 3.51
CA LEU A 32 0.68 2.96 4.52
C LEU A 32 1.80 2.54 5.46
N VAL A 33 3.00 2.38 4.94
CA VAL A 33 4.16 1.92 5.69
C VAL A 33 5.36 2.72 5.24
N ASN A 34 6.13 3.20 6.21
CA ASN A 34 7.44 3.80 5.97
C ASN A 34 8.24 3.65 7.25
N LYS A 35 8.78 2.44 7.45
CA LYS A 35 9.52 2.14 8.68
C LYS A 35 10.39 0.91 8.48
N ASN A 36 11.33 0.73 9.40
CA ASN A 36 12.15 -0.47 9.45
C ASN A 36 11.30 -1.66 9.86
N MET A 37 11.40 -2.76 9.13
CA MET A 37 10.65 -3.99 9.41
C MET A 37 11.58 -5.19 9.45
N ALA A 38 11.23 -6.15 10.30
CA ALA A 38 11.99 -7.38 10.46
C ALA A 38 11.76 -8.31 9.27
N THR A 39 12.70 -9.21 9.03
CA THR A 39 12.56 -10.31 8.08
C THR A 39 11.31 -11.12 8.41
N GLY A 40 10.56 -11.52 7.38
CA GLY A 40 9.40 -12.38 7.54
C GLY A 40 8.18 -11.89 6.79
N TYR A 41 7.04 -12.45 7.15
CA TYR A 41 5.77 -12.11 6.54
C TYR A 41 5.05 -11.04 7.35
N HIS A 42 4.48 -10.07 6.63
CA HIS A 42 3.78 -8.95 7.23
C HIS A 42 2.49 -8.68 6.46
N SER A 43 1.60 -7.91 7.07
CA SER A 43 0.41 -7.43 6.39
C SER A 43 0.05 -6.05 6.89
N VAL A 44 -0.62 -5.29 6.03
CA VAL A 44 -1.14 -3.97 6.36
C VAL A 44 -2.50 -3.80 5.69
N VAL A 45 -3.40 -3.08 6.34
CA VAL A 45 -4.74 -2.84 5.82
C VAL A 45 -4.81 -1.42 5.27
N TRP A 46 -5.37 -1.28 4.06
CA TRP A 46 -5.78 0.02 3.54
C TRP A 46 -7.30 0.06 3.57
N ASP A 47 -7.85 1.06 4.23
CA ASP A 47 -9.28 1.21 4.42
C ASP A 47 -9.90 2.24 3.48
N GLY A 48 -9.23 2.56 2.39
CA GLY A 48 -9.79 3.42 1.35
C GLY A 48 -9.81 4.90 1.72
N VAL A 49 -8.86 5.35 2.54
CA VAL A 49 -8.77 6.76 2.91
C VAL A 49 -7.44 7.35 2.44
N ASP A 50 -7.43 8.67 2.24
CA ASP A 50 -6.21 9.40 1.89
C ASP A 50 -5.46 9.83 3.16
N MET A 51 -4.41 10.63 2.98
CA MET A 51 -3.58 11.10 4.09
C MET A 51 -4.33 11.98 5.09
N ARG A 52 -5.45 12.54 4.70
CA ARG A 52 -6.28 13.39 5.58
C ARG A 52 -7.34 12.57 6.31
N GLY A 53 -7.45 11.28 5.99
CA GLY A 53 -8.51 10.43 6.53
C GLY A 53 -9.81 10.52 5.75
N SER A 54 -9.82 11.19 4.61
CA SER A 54 -11.03 11.29 3.77
C SER A 54 -11.19 10.06 2.90
N ILE A 55 -12.43 9.58 2.77
CA ILE A 55 -12.75 8.43 1.93
C ILE A 55 -12.52 8.79 0.47
N VAL A 56 -11.78 7.95 -0.25
CA VAL A 56 -11.51 8.17 -1.67
C VAL A 56 -12.62 7.56 -2.52
N SER A 57 -12.70 7.99 -3.79
CA SER A 57 -13.70 7.49 -4.74
C SER A 57 -13.46 6.04 -5.07
N ALA A 58 -14.54 5.32 -5.46
CA ALA A 58 -14.39 4.00 -6.04
C ALA A 58 -13.57 4.09 -7.32
N GLY A 59 -12.83 3.06 -7.65
CA GLY A 59 -12.03 3.02 -8.86
C GLY A 59 -10.76 2.22 -8.70
N LEU A 60 -9.84 2.44 -9.65
CA LEU A 60 -8.57 1.72 -9.71
C LEU A 60 -7.51 2.49 -8.94
N TYR A 61 -6.80 1.76 -8.09
CA TYR A 61 -5.67 2.27 -7.32
C TYR A 61 -4.47 1.35 -7.52
N ILE A 62 -3.30 1.90 -7.29
CA ILE A 62 -2.04 1.19 -7.46
C ILE A 62 -1.26 1.33 -6.17
N TYR A 63 -0.74 0.22 -5.65
CA TYR A 63 0.22 0.34 -4.56
C TYR A 63 1.62 -0.05 -5.05
N SER A 64 2.61 0.62 -4.50
CA SER A 64 4.00 0.25 -4.69
C SER A 64 4.60 -0.15 -3.36
N LEU A 65 5.40 -1.20 -3.37
CA LEU A 65 6.14 -1.68 -2.22
C LEU A 65 7.62 -1.60 -2.57
N GLN A 66 8.38 -0.92 -1.72
CA GLN A 66 9.82 -0.82 -1.86
C GLN A 66 10.48 -1.29 -0.58
N ALA A 67 11.41 -2.23 -0.72
CA ALA A 67 12.23 -2.73 0.36
C ALA A 67 13.60 -3.00 -0.23
N GLU A 68 14.59 -3.27 0.62
CA GLU A 68 15.94 -3.55 0.14
C GLU A 68 15.91 -4.75 -0.82
N GLY A 69 16.34 -4.50 -2.06
CA GLY A 69 16.39 -5.52 -3.10
C GLY A 69 15.05 -5.91 -3.69
N VAL A 70 13.96 -5.21 -3.32
CA VAL A 70 12.62 -5.54 -3.80
C VAL A 70 11.89 -4.27 -4.21
N SER A 71 11.26 -4.32 -5.39
CA SER A 71 10.37 -3.26 -5.85
C SER A 71 9.19 -3.93 -6.54
N LEU A 72 7.98 -3.61 -6.12
CA LEU A 72 6.77 -4.31 -6.53
C LEU A 72 5.63 -3.32 -6.70
N THR A 73 4.87 -3.45 -7.78
CA THR A 73 3.70 -2.61 -8.05
C THR A 73 2.50 -3.50 -8.36
N ARG A 74 1.36 -3.19 -7.76
CA ARG A 74 0.11 -3.95 -7.92
C ARG A 74 -1.07 -3.01 -8.09
N LYS A 75 -2.09 -3.50 -8.79
CA LYS A 75 -3.37 -2.80 -8.97
C LYS A 75 -4.39 -3.30 -7.98
N MET A 76 -5.29 -2.40 -7.59
CA MET A 76 -6.41 -2.71 -6.71
C MET A 76 -7.65 -1.99 -7.23
N VAL A 77 -8.82 -2.58 -7.01
CA VAL A 77 -10.09 -1.95 -7.37
C VAL A 77 -10.90 -1.73 -6.11
N LEU A 78 -11.18 -0.46 -5.80
CA LEU A 78 -12.03 -0.09 -4.69
C LEU A 78 -13.47 -0.02 -5.17
N MET A 79 -14.31 -0.83 -4.55
CA MET A 79 -15.75 -0.87 -4.83
C MET A 79 -16.50 -0.33 -3.62
N LYS A 80 -17.62 0.27 -3.88
CA LYS A 80 -18.48 0.81 -2.82
C LYS A 80 -19.91 0.35 -2.94
#